data_c8de59b3e0b2e243a8d7ade901af2e47
#
_entry.id   c8de59b3e0b2e243a8d7ade901af2e47
#
_cell.length_a   1.000
_cell.length_b   1.000
_cell.length_c   1.000
_cell.angle_alpha   90.00
_cell.angle_beta   90.00
_cell.angle_gamma   90.00
#
_symmetry.space_group_name_H-M   'P 1'
#
loop_
_entity.id
_entity.type
_entity.pdbx_description
1 polymer ?
#
loop_
_entity_poly.entity_id
_entity_poly.type
_entity_poly.pdbx_seq_one_letter_code
_entity_poly.pdbx_strand_id
1 'polypeptide(L)'
;MLPRFYYPEILKGNNQISNKTHVHHICKVLRLKKNDYIQLFDGAGNHAKAKIIEVKKQIIELNVESVNKPLLIQNSKITPVMPILKKNAFLLSIEKLTELGIVDIRVYRPDLIDQALANKNVNSLLDKAREVSIAAGAQAGNIFIPQIQYYENLDVFLSNSKEQVFVFDTKATDPNISDVQVKNPQASIFVLTGCESGFSSKEGKILQKQKKFFFRTNTLRAETAIIVSCIAMKTIIGEL
;
A
#
# COMPACT_ATOMS: atom_id res chain seq x y z
N MET A 1 -16.83 13.33 -9.77
CA MET A 1 -15.83 13.19 -8.69
C MET A 1 -14.80 14.30 -8.89
N LEU A 2 -14.35 14.98 -7.81
CA LEU A 2 -13.30 16.00 -7.92
C LEU A 2 -11.95 15.34 -8.17
N PRO A 3 -11.08 15.90 -9.03
CA PRO A 3 -9.72 15.41 -9.18
C PRO A 3 -8.92 15.62 -7.89
N ARG A 4 -8.08 14.63 -7.54
CA ARG A 4 -7.37 14.57 -6.27
C ARG A 4 -5.87 14.75 -6.46
N PHE A 5 -5.27 15.53 -5.54
CA PHE A 5 -3.84 15.83 -5.56
C PHE A 5 -3.25 15.63 -4.16
N TYR A 6 -2.14 14.93 -4.11
CA TYR A 6 -1.35 14.80 -2.89
C TYR A 6 -0.71 16.15 -2.55
N TYR A 7 -0.91 16.58 -1.31
CA TYR A 7 -0.41 17.86 -0.80
C TYR A 7 -0.10 17.71 0.69
N PRO A 8 1.19 17.58 1.09
CA PRO A 8 1.58 17.12 2.43
C PRO A 8 1.19 18.08 3.57
N GLU A 9 1.05 19.36 3.30
CA GLU A 9 0.77 20.39 4.33
C GLU A 9 -0.44 21.22 3.94
N ILE A 10 -1.64 20.66 4.10
CA ILE A 10 -2.89 21.36 3.79
C ILE A 10 -3.18 22.38 4.88
N LEU A 11 -3.20 23.66 4.54
CA LEU A 11 -3.54 24.75 5.45
C LEU A 11 -4.90 25.35 5.09
N LYS A 12 -5.64 25.84 6.10
CA LYS A 12 -6.82 26.68 5.86
C LYS A 12 -6.38 28.00 5.25
N GLY A 13 -7.12 28.49 4.25
CA GLY A 13 -6.80 29.72 3.52
C GLY A 13 -5.97 29.44 2.26
N ASN A 14 -4.97 30.26 2.02
CA ASN A 14 -4.20 30.24 0.79
C ASN A 14 -3.19 29.08 0.77
N ASN A 15 -3.22 28.30 -0.31
CA ASN A 15 -2.28 27.23 -0.63
C ASN A 15 -1.77 27.38 -2.05
N GLN A 16 -0.68 26.70 -2.39
CA GLN A 16 -0.05 26.84 -3.69
C GLN A 16 0.54 25.53 -4.20
N ILE A 17 0.09 25.05 -5.37
CA ILE A 17 0.71 23.92 -6.04
C ILE A 17 1.77 24.42 -7.01
N SER A 18 3.04 24.04 -6.77
CA SER A 18 4.19 24.35 -7.65
C SER A 18 4.84 23.08 -8.24
N ASN A 19 4.36 21.87 -7.86
CA ASN A 19 4.84 20.62 -8.45
C ASN A 19 4.51 20.60 -9.94
N LYS A 20 5.54 20.50 -10.79
CA LYS A 20 5.42 20.57 -12.25
C LYS A 20 4.44 19.56 -12.83
N THR A 21 4.45 18.33 -12.30
CA THR A 21 3.54 17.26 -12.74
C THR A 21 2.08 17.59 -12.42
N HIS A 22 1.81 18.08 -11.20
CA HIS A 22 0.47 18.49 -10.79
C HIS A 22 -0.02 19.69 -11.58
N VAL A 23 0.83 20.73 -11.76
CA VAL A 23 0.50 21.91 -12.57
C VAL A 23 0.18 21.51 -14.01
N HIS A 24 1.01 20.64 -14.62
CA HIS A 24 0.76 20.15 -15.97
C HIS A 24 -0.57 19.37 -16.02
N HIS A 25 -0.84 18.49 -15.07
CA HIS A 25 -2.08 17.71 -15.02
C HIS A 25 -3.30 18.62 -14.89
N ILE A 26 -3.28 19.58 -13.99
CA ILE A 26 -4.37 20.56 -13.79
C ILE A 26 -4.63 21.38 -15.06
N CYS A 27 -3.58 21.94 -15.65
CA CYS A 27 -3.72 22.89 -16.77
C CYS A 27 -3.92 22.22 -18.13
N LYS A 28 -3.22 21.13 -18.42
CA LYS A 28 -3.15 20.52 -19.75
C LYS A 28 -4.03 19.29 -19.91
N VAL A 29 -4.09 18.45 -18.89
CA VAL A 29 -4.89 17.21 -18.93
C VAL A 29 -6.32 17.51 -18.52
N LEU A 30 -6.53 18.05 -17.33
CA LEU A 30 -7.86 18.34 -16.79
C LEU A 30 -8.43 19.67 -17.28
N ARG A 31 -7.58 20.59 -17.77
CA ARG A 31 -7.95 21.92 -18.29
C ARG A 31 -8.77 22.74 -17.31
N LEU A 32 -8.46 22.60 -16.01
CA LEU A 32 -9.13 23.34 -14.96
C LEU A 32 -8.75 24.83 -15.00
N LYS A 33 -9.70 25.66 -14.57
CA LYS A 33 -9.64 27.12 -14.63
C LYS A 33 -9.90 27.72 -13.25
N LYS A 34 -9.75 29.05 -13.15
CA LYS A 34 -10.19 29.81 -11.99
C LYS A 34 -11.66 29.49 -11.65
N ASN A 35 -11.95 29.33 -10.37
CA ASN A 35 -13.19 28.92 -9.75
C ASN A 35 -13.52 27.41 -9.83
N ASP A 36 -12.75 26.59 -10.54
CA ASP A 36 -12.89 25.14 -10.45
C ASP A 36 -12.41 24.64 -9.08
N TYR A 37 -12.80 23.41 -8.75
CA TYR A 37 -12.47 22.77 -7.49
C TYR A 37 -11.64 21.50 -7.69
N ILE A 38 -10.73 21.28 -6.77
CA ILE A 38 -9.95 20.05 -6.63
C ILE A 38 -10.05 19.55 -5.19
N GLN A 39 -9.67 18.32 -4.96
CA GLN A 39 -9.49 17.77 -3.62
C GLN A 39 -7.99 17.62 -3.32
N LEU A 40 -7.57 18.11 -2.16
CA LEU A 40 -6.24 17.87 -1.62
C LEU A 40 -6.30 16.78 -0.57
N PHE A 41 -5.25 15.97 -0.44
CA PHE A 41 -5.07 14.99 0.64
C PHE A 41 -3.58 14.89 1.01
N ASP A 42 -3.29 14.64 2.30
CA ASP A 42 -1.91 14.63 2.81
C ASP A 42 -1.31 13.22 3.00
N GLY A 43 -2.10 12.19 2.72
CA GLY A 43 -1.70 10.80 2.92
C GLY A 43 -1.77 10.30 4.37
N ALA A 44 -2.10 11.17 5.31
CA ALA A 44 -2.28 10.86 6.74
C ALA A 44 -3.76 10.96 7.18
N GLY A 45 -4.67 11.13 6.19
CA GLY A 45 -6.11 11.20 6.41
C GLY A 45 -6.69 12.63 6.37
N ASN A 46 -5.88 13.68 6.44
CA ASN A 46 -6.41 15.02 6.22
C ASN A 46 -6.71 15.24 4.75
N HIS A 47 -7.82 15.86 4.47
CA HIS A 47 -8.23 16.22 3.11
C HIS A 47 -9.05 17.51 3.10
N ALA A 48 -9.05 18.19 1.95
CA ALA A 48 -9.77 19.44 1.79
C ALA A 48 -10.27 19.61 0.36
N LYS A 49 -11.42 20.27 0.23
CA LYS A 49 -11.87 20.83 -1.03
C LYS A 49 -11.17 22.18 -1.21
N ALA A 50 -10.47 22.37 -2.32
CA ALA A 50 -9.75 23.57 -2.62
C ALA A 50 -10.32 24.24 -3.89
N LYS A 51 -10.56 25.55 -3.84
CA LYS A 51 -10.99 26.35 -4.98
C LYS A 51 -9.76 26.92 -5.68
N ILE A 52 -9.69 26.80 -6.99
CA ILE A 52 -8.65 27.44 -7.81
C ILE A 52 -8.91 28.95 -7.87
N ILE A 53 -8.00 29.73 -7.32
CA ILE A 53 -8.06 31.18 -7.32
C ILE A 53 -7.40 31.75 -8.56
N GLU A 54 -6.24 31.22 -8.93
CA GLU A 54 -5.50 31.65 -10.11
C GLU A 54 -4.69 30.52 -10.69
N VAL A 55 -4.60 30.48 -12.02
CA VAL A 55 -3.76 29.53 -12.78
C VAL A 55 -2.65 30.29 -13.45
N LYS A 56 -1.43 30.18 -12.93
CA LYS A 56 -0.21 30.77 -13.51
C LYS A 56 0.59 29.66 -14.23
N LYS A 57 1.57 30.06 -15.02
CA LYS A 57 2.38 29.15 -15.86
C LYS A 57 3.04 28.00 -15.08
N GLN A 58 3.45 28.24 -13.83
CA GLN A 58 4.19 27.28 -13.00
C GLN A 58 3.55 27.06 -11.62
N ILE A 59 2.46 27.71 -11.32
CA ILE A 59 1.87 27.76 -9.99
C ILE A 59 0.35 27.82 -10.10
N ILE A 60 -0.33 27.05 -9.28
CA ILE A 60 -1.77 27.10 -9.08
C ILE A 60 -2.04 27.65 -7.68
N GLU A 61 -2.67 28.78 -7.58
CA GLU A 61 -3.12 29.34 -6.30
C GLU A 61 -4.49 28.78 -5.93
N LEU A 62 -4.60 28.35 -4.69
CA LEU A 62 -5.77 27.66 -4.15
C LEU A 62 -6.24 28.36 -2.87
N ASN A 63 -7.55 28.30 -2.62
CA ASN A 63 -8.11 28.63 -1.32
C ASN A 63 -8.82 27.40 -0.73
N VAL A 64 -8.50 27.09 0.50
CA VAL A 64 -9.07 26.01 1.32
C VAL A 64 -9.92 26.61 2.43
N GLU A 65 -11.23 26.36 2.42
CA GLU A 65 -12.15 26.87 3.43
C GLU A 65 -12.02 26.10 4.75
N SER A 66 -11.88 24.78 4.67
CA SER A 66 -11.73 23.90 5.82
C SER A 66 -10.89 22.69 5.49
N VAL A 67 -10.13 22.22 6.47
CA VAL A 67 -9.43 20.93 6.42
C VAL A 67 -10.25 19.92 7.20
N ASN A 68 -10.64 18.83 6.55
CA ASN A 68 -11.37 17.74 7.17
C ASN A 68 -10.40 16.71 7.69
N LYS A 69 -10.67 16.19 8.88
CA LYS A 69 -9.99 15.03 9.48
C LYS A 69 -11.01 13.91 9.60
N PRO A 70 -10.65 12.68 9.27
CA PRO A 70 -11.58 11.57 9.49
C PRO A 70 -11.87 11.44 10.98
N LEU A 71 -13.15 11.29 11.32
CA LEU A 71 -13.60 11.09 12.72
C LEU A 71 -13.11 9.74 13.28
N LEU A 72 -12.95 8.76 12.42
CA LEU A 72 -12.42 7.43 12.73
C LEU A 72 -11.44 7.04 11.62
N ILE A 73 -10.22 6.71 11.99
CA ILE A 73 -9.27 6.08 11.09
C ILE A 73 -9.69 4.61 11.00
N GLN A 74 -10.48 4.28 10.01
CA GLN A 74 -10.73 2.88 9.63
C GLN A 74 -9.48 2.36 8.90
N ASN A 75 -8.37 2.21 9.65
CA ASN A 75 -7.21 1.56 9.11
C ASN A 75 -7.52 0.08 8.92
N SER A 76 -7.16 -0.47 7.76
CA SER A 76 -7.19 -1.91 7.59
C SER A 76 -6.36 -2.57 8.69
N LYS A 77 -6.89 -3.61 9.29
CA LYS A 77 -6.19 -4.44 10.27
C LYS A 77 -5.24 -5.42 9.59
N ILE A 78 -5.33 -5.54 8.28
CA ILE A 78 -4.45 -6.38 7.48
C ILE A 78 -3.19 -5.60 7.13
N THR A 79 -2.06 -6.15 7.52
CA THR A 79 -0.74 -5.69 7.13
C THR A 79 -0.07 -6.76 6.26
N PRO A 80 0.04 -6.55 4.94
CA PRO A 80 0.79 -7.46 4.09
C PRO A 80 2.27 -7.48 4.45
N VAL A 81 2.85 -8.66 4.45
CA VAL A 81 4.27 -8.93 4.60
C VAL A 81 4.73 -9.62 3.33
N MET A 82 5.39 -8.87 2.48
CA MET A 82 5.75 -9.34 1.15
C MET A 82 7.26 -9.27 0.90
N PRO A 83 7.81 -10.18 0.10
CA PRO A 83 9.21 -10.09 -0.31
C PRO A 83 9.43 -8.94 -1.27
N ILE A 84 10.69 -8.48 -1.39
CA ILE A 84 11.11 -7.72 -2.55
C ILE A 84 10.95 -8.61 -3.79
N LEU A 85 10.22 -8.10 -4.78
CA LEU A 85 9.98 -8.72 -6.08
C LEU A 85 10.66 -7.93 -7.20
N LYS A 86 10.65 -8.47 -8.42
CA LYS A 86 11.02 -7.70 -9.62
C LYS A 86 10.21 -6.41 -9.67
N LYS A 87 10.85 -5.31 -10.10
CA LYS A 87 10.33 -3.94 -10.01
C LYS A 87 8.85 -3.83 -10.39
N ASN A 88 8.46 -4.36 -11.56
CA ASN A 88 7.09 -4.22 -12.04
C ASN A 88 6.09 -4.99 -11.17
N ALA A 89 6.41 -6.21 -10.75
CA ALA A 89 5.59 -7.00 -9.85
C ALA A 89 5.47 -6.34 -8.47
N PHE A 90 6.59 -5.83 -7.93
CA PHE A 90 6.62 -5.11 -6.67
C PHE A 90 5.72 -3.87 -6.70
N LEU A 91 5.89 -3.00 -7.72
CA LEU A 91 5.12 -1.77 -7.84
C LEU A 91 3.62 -2.04 -8.09
N LEU A 92 3.29 -3.10 -8.86
CA LEU A 92 1.90 -3.54 -9.04
C LEU A 92 1.28 -3.96 -7.70
N SER A 93 2.01 -4.72 -6.87
CA SER A 93 1.53 -5.11 -5.53
C SER A 93 1.24 -3.87 -4.68
N ILE A 94 2.17 -2.91 -4.64
CA ILE A 94 1.99 -1.67 -3.88
C ILE A 94 0.77 -0.87 -4.37
N GLU A 95 0.61 -0.75 -5.68
CA GLU A 95 -0.55 -0.09 -6.29
C GLU A 95 -1.86 -0.71 -5.82
N LYS A 96 -2.01 -2.03 -5.98
CA LYS A 96 -3.25 -2.73 -5.64
C LYS A 96 -3.52 -2.81 -4.14
N LEU A 97 -2.48 -2.96 -3.32
CA LEU A 97 -2.63 -2.89 -1.86
C LEU A 97 -3.09 -1.49 -1.41
N THR A 98 -2.60 -0.44 -2.05
CA THR A 98 -3.09 0.93 -1.78
C THR A 98 -4.55 1.11 -2.18
N GLU A 99 -4.96 0.59 -3.35
CA GLU A 99 -6.37 0.61 -3.80
C GLU A 99 -7.29 -0.16 -2.83
N LEU A 100 -6.80 -1.24 -2.22
CA LEU A 100 -7.52 -2.02 -1.20
C LEU A 100 -7.60 -1.33 0.17
N GLY A 101 -7.07 -0.12 0.32
CA GLY A 101 -7.10 0.62 1.57
C GLY A 101 -6.12 0.10 2.62
N ILE A 102 -5.08 -0.63 2.22
CA ILE A 102 -3.98 -1.02 3.12
C ILE A 102 -3.19 0.25 3.48
N VAL A 103 -2.91 0.42 4.76
CA VAL A 103 -2.20 1.61 5.29
C VAL A 103 -0.82 1.29 5.84
N ASP A 104 -0.46 0.02 5.93
CA ASP A 104 0.82 -0.43 6.45
C ASP A 104 1.29 -1.67 5.67
N ILE A 105 2.51 -1.64 5.16
CA ILE A 105 3.10 -2.70 4.33
C ILE A 105 4.48 -3.03 4.89
N ARG A 106 4.73 -4.31 5.16
CA ARG A 106 6.04 -4.82 5.54
C ARG A 106 6.70 -5.46 4.33
N VAL A 107 7.94 -5.10 4.06
CA VAL A 107 8.71 -5.62 2.95
C VAL A 107 9.96 -6.30 3.50
N TYR A 108 10.22 -7.52 3.12
CA TYR A 108 11.43 -8.22 3.55
C TYR A 108 12.28 -8.65 2.36
N ARG A 109 13.59 -8.80 2.60
CA ARG A 109 14.50 -9.40 1.63
C ARG A 109 14.42 -10.92 1.74
N PRO A 110 13.97 -11.65 0.70
CA PRO A 110 13.91 -13.10 0.75
C PRO A 110 15.31 -13.73 0.57
N ASP A 111 15.53 -14.90 1.16
CA ASP A 111 16.77 -15.66 0.96
C ASP A 111 16.96 -16.04 -0.54
N LEU A 112 15.85 -16.39 -1.22
CA LEU A 112 15.84 -16.76 -2.64
C LEU A 112 15.58 -15.53 -3.54
N ILE A 113 16.29 -14.45 -3.28
CA ILE A 113 16.16 -13.23 -4.07
C ILE A 113 16.70 -13.42 -5.50
N ASP A 114 15.99 -12.87 -6.48
CA ASP A 114 16.48 -12.82 -7.86
C ASP A 114 17.82 -12.05 -7.93
N GLN A 115 18.84 -12.62 -8.58
CA GLN A 115 20.18 -12.03 -8.66
C GLN A 115 20.19 -10.62 -9.25
N ALA A 116 19.28 -10.33 -10.19
CA ALA A 116 19.13 -8.99 -10.75
C ALA A 116 18.65 -7.94 -9.72
N LEU A 117 18.09 -8.39 -8.61
CA LEU A 117 17.64 -7.53 -7.50
C LEU A 117 18.65 -7.51 -6.35
N ALA A 118 19.48 -8.54 -6.21
CA ALA A 118 20.38 -8.72 -5.06
C ALA A 118 21.31 -7.51 -4.83
N ASN A 119 21.74 -6.85 -5.92
CA ASN A 119 22.68 -5.71 -5.91
C ASN A 119 21.98 -4.36 -6.13
N LYS A 120 20.65 -4.30 -6.24
CA LYS A 120 19.93 -3.04 -6.44
C LYS A 120 19.74 -2.27 -5.15
N ASN A 121 19.80 -0.95 -5.27
CA ASN A 121 19.48 -0.06 -4.15
C ASN A 121 18.00 -0.18 -3.80
N VAL A 122 17.72 -0.77 -2.64
CA VAL A 122 16.35 -0.97 -2.12
C VAL A 122 15.67 0.37 -1.90
N ASN A 123 16.39 1.39 -1.41
CA ASN A 123 15.79 2.70 -1.13
C ASN A 123 15.18 3.32 -2.38
N SER A 124 15.86 3.25 -3.53
CA SER A 124 15.30 3.74 -4.80
C SER A 124 14.00 3.03 -5.21
N LEU A 125 13.89 1.73 -4.89
CA LEU A 125 12.66 0.97 -5.14
C LEU A 125 11.55 1.39 -4.17
N LEU A 126 11.87 1.63 -2.91
CA LEU A 126 10.92 2.10 -1.88
C LEU A 126 10.44 3.53 -2.17
N ASP A 127 11.33 4.42 -2.63
CA ASP A 127 10.95 5.77 -3.06
C ASP A 127 9.93 5.70 -4.22
N LYS A 128 10.21 4.82 -5.19
CA LYS A 128 9.28 4.62 -6.31
C LYS A 128 7.95 4.00 -5.86
N ALA A 129 7.98 3.10 -4.90
CA ALA A 129 6.77 2.52 -4.30
C ALA A 129 5.91 3.61 -3.64
N ARG A 130 6.53 4.56 -2.94
CA ARG A 130 5.82 5.72 -2.36
C ARG A 130 5.15 6.58 -3.44
N GLU A 131 5.83 6.87 -4.55
CA GLU A 131 5.23 7.61 -5.67
C GLU A 131 4.01 6.88 -6.25
N VAL A 132 4.13 5.55 -6.44
CA VAL A 132 3.03 4.70 -6.93
C VAL A 132 1.85 4.69 -5.94
N SER A 133 2.12 4.59 -4.65
CA SER A 133 1.07 4.65 -3.61
C SER A 133 0.31 5.99 -3.65
N ILE A 134 1.02 7.11 -3.82
CA ILE A 134 0.39 8.44 -3.93
C ILE A 134 -0.54 8.50 -5.16
N ALA A 135 -0.07 8.00 -6.31
CA ALA A 135 -0.86 7.98 -7.53
C ALA A 135 -2.10 7.07 -7.41
N ALA A 136 -1.93 5.88 -6.86
CA ALA A 136 -3.00 4.93 -6.62
C ALA A 136 -4.03 5.48 -5.61
N GLY A 137 -3.58 6.09 -4.52
CA GLY A 137 -4.44 6.73 -3.54
C GLY A 137 -5.27 7.87 -4.13
N ALA A 138 -4.65 8.73 -4.94
CA ALA A 138 -5.37 9.81 -5.64
C ALA A 138 -6.47 9.27 -6.55
N GLN A 139 -6.18 8.19 -7.29
CA GLN A 139 -7.11 7.56 -8.22
C GLN A 139 -8.24 6.80 -7.49
N ALA A 140 -7.90 5.96 -6.51
CA ALA A 140 -8.86 5.14 -5.77
C ALA A 140 -9.71 5.93 -4.75
N GLY A 141 -9.28 7.15 -4.41
CA GLY A 141 -9.92 7.95 -3.37
C GLY A 141 -9.45 7.63 -1.96
N ASN A 142 -8.37 6.90 -1.84
CA ASN A 142 -7.73 6.65 -0.56
C ASN A 142 -6.96 7.90 -0.12
N ILE A 143 -7.30 8.43 1.05
CA ILE A 143 -6.63 9.59 1.65
C ILE A 143 -5.48 9.20 2.59
N PHE A 144 -5.26 7.88 2.77
CA PHE A 144 -4.14 7.33 3.52
C PHE A 144 -3.14 6.70 2.55
N ILE A 145 -1.88 7.09 2.65
CA ILE A 145 -0.80 6.49 1.88
C ILE A 145 -0.09 5.45 2.74
N PRO A 146 0.08 4.21 2.26
CA PRO A 146 0.72 3.15 3.02
C PRO A 146 2.11 3.55 3.53
N GLN A 147 2.37 3.26 4.81
CA GLN A 147 3.73 3.26 5.34
C GLN A 147 4.40 1.95 4.92
N ILE A 148 5.56 2.05 4.27
CA ILE A 148 6.30 0.89 3.79
C ILE A 148 7.56 0.76 4.65
N GLN A 149 7.65 -0.34 5.42
CA GLN A 149 8.79 -0.64 6.26
C GLN A 149 9.56 -1.84 5.71
N TYR A 150 10.88 -1.67 5.56
CA TYR A 150 11.78 -2.69 5.05
C TYR A 150 12.49 -3.45 6.17
N TYR A 151 12.69 -4.75 5.97
CA TYR A 151 13.42 -5.66 6.83
C TYR A 151 14.47 -6.43 6.04
N GLU A 152 15.67 -6.57 6.59
CA GLU A 152 16.81 -7.25 5.94
C GLU A 152 16.55 -8.74 5.66
N ASN A 153 15.67 -9.38 6.41
CA ASN A 153 15.24 -10.74 6.20
C ASN A 153 13.96 -11.03 7.01
N LEU A 154 13.39 -12.22 6.76
CA LEU A 154 12.16 -12.65 7.41
C LEU A 154 12.32 -12.90 8.91
N ASP A 155 13.50 -13.33 9.36
CA ASP A 155 13.79 -13.59 10.78
C ASP A 155 13.75 -12.29 11.60
N VAL A 156 14.38 -11.22 11.09
CA VAL A 156 14.33 -9.89 11.71
C VAL A 156 12.90 -9.38 11.80
N PHE A 157 12.07 -9.58 10.76
CA PHE A 157 10.66 -9.20 10.81
C PHE A 157 9.93 -9.95 11.92
N LEU A 158 10.02 -11.29 11.95
CA LEU A 158 9.28 -12.13 12.91
C LEU A 158 9.73 -11.91 14.36
N SER A 159 11.01 -11.64 14.59
CA SER A 159 11.54 -11.35 15.93
C SER A 159 10.99 -10.05 16.53
N ASN A 160 10.57 -9.11 15.66
CA ASN A 160 9.99 -7.84 16.06
C ASN A 160 8.46 -7.82 16.05
N SER A 161 7.83 -8.95 15.70
CA SER A 161 6.38 -9.04 15.52
C SER A 161 5.74 -9.83 16.65
N LYS A 162 4.68 -9.26 17.23
CA LYS A 162 3.85 -9.92 18.27
C LYS A 162 2.47 -10.31 17.77
N GLU A 163 2.11 -9.84 16.59
CA GLU A 163 0.81 -10.02 15.96
C GLU A 163 0.67 -11.42 15.35
N GLN A 164 -0.56 -11.81 15.08
CA GLN A 164 -0.84 -13.09 14.42
C GLN A 164 -0.40 -13.03 12.95
N VAL A 165 0.43 -14.01 12.55
CA VAL A 165 0.93 -14.13 11.17
C VAL A 165 0.23 -15.28 10.46
N PHE A 166 -0.38 -15.00 9.33
CA PHE A 166 -0.97 -15.96 8.41
C PHE A 166 -0.09 -16.09 7.17
N VAL A 167 0.47 -17.27 6.96
CA VAL A 167 1.39 -17.53 5.84
C VAL A 167 0.63 -18.17 4.70
N PHE A 168 0.76 -17.62 3.51
CA PHE A 168 0.21 -18.20 2.28
C PHE A 168 1.34 -18.83 1.46
N ASP A 169 1.29 -20.14 1.31
CA ASP A 169 2.35 -20.91 0.67
C ASP A 169 1.74 -22.02 -0.21
N THR A 170 2.22 -22.15 -1.44
CA THR A 170 1.80 -23.22 -2.37
C THR A 170 2.15 -24.62 -1.90
N LYS A 171 3.11 -24.77 -0.98
CA LYS A 171 3.54 -26.02 -0.39
C LYS A 171 2.79 -26.37 0.90
N ALA A 172 1.84 -25.56 1.33
CA ALA A 172 1.02 -25.90 2.48
C ALA A 172 0.16 -27.12 2.16
N THR A 173 0.22 -28.12 3.01
CA THR A 173 -0.58 -29.34 2.89
C THR A 173 -1.95 -29.19 3.55
N ASP A 174 -2.08 -28.27 4.48
CA ASP A 174 -3.27 -27.95 5.28
C ASP A 174 -3.15 -26.52 5.84
N PRO A 175 -4.22 -25.88 6.17
CA PRO A 175 -5.61 -25.94 5.73
C PRO A 175 -5.88 -25.03 4.53
N ASN A 176 -7.06 -25.20 3.92
CA ASN A 176 -7.56 -24.24 2.91
C ASN A 176 -7.88 -22.90 3.57
N ILE A 177 -7.94 -21.84 2.77
CA ILE A 177 -8.32 -20.50 3.22
C ILE A 177 -9.70 -20.46 3.91
N SER A 178 -10.63 -21.34 3.52
CA SER A 178 -11.93 -21.50 4.17
C SER A 178 -11.85 -21.91 5.65
N ASP A 179 -10.72 -22.46 6.08
CA ASP A 179 -10.52 -22.97 7.44
C ASP A 179 -9.84 -21.94 8.34
N VAL A 180 -9.61 -20.72 7.84
CA VAL A 180 -9.00 -19.64 8.60
C VAL A 180 -9.90 -19.22 9.76
N GLN A 181 -9.35 -19.31 10.96
CA GLN A 181 -9.96 -18.78 12.16
C GLN A 181 -9.08 -17.67 12.75
N VAL A 182 -9.61 -16.46 12.74
CA VAL A 182 -8.99 -15.29 13.36
C VAL A 182 -9.43 -15.23 14.81
N LYS A 183 -8.50 -15.42 15.76
CA LYS A 183 -8.81 -15.39 17.20
C LYS A 183 -9.36 -14.06 17.68
N ASN A 184 -8.80 -12.98 17.16
CA ASN A 184 -9.24 -11.62 17.47
C ASN A 184 -9.31 -10.79 16.18
N PRO A 185 -10.51 -10.64 15.58
CA PRO A 185 -10.68 -9.84 14.37
C PRO A 185 -10.41 -8.35 14.56
N GLN A 186 -10.30 -7.89 15.81
CA GLN A 186 -10.00 -6.50 16.12
C GLN A 186 -8.49 -6.21 16.22
N ALA A 187 -7.65 -7.23 16.35
CA ALA A 187 -6.20 -7.08 16.37
C ALA A 187 -5.63 -6.96 14.95
N SER A 188 -4.47 -6.33 14.83
CA SER A 188 -3.70 -6.33 13.59
C SER A 188 -3.27 -7.74 13.20
N ILE A 189 -3.27 -8.03 11.91
CA ILE A 189 -3.00 -9.34 11.33
C ILE A 189 -1.94 -9.17 10.24
N PHE A 190 -0.89 -9.96 10.32
CA PHE A 190 0.10 -10.05 9.26
C PHE A 190 -0.28 -11.14 8.24
N VAL A 191 -0.29 -10.76 6.97
CA VAL A 191 -0.53 -11.65 5.82
C VAL A 191 0.77 -11.78 5.05
N LEU A 192 1.40 -12.96 5.14
CA LEU A 192 2.75 -13.19 4.63
C LEU A 192 2.74 -14.12 3.42
N THR A 193 3.47 -13.73 2.37
CA THR A 193 3.70 -14.52 1.15
C THR A 193 5.18 -14.64 0.83
N GLY A 194 5.57 -15.69 0.11
CA GLY A 194 6.93 -15.89 -0.41
C GLY A 194 7.19 -15.18 -1.74
N CYS A 195 8.45 -15.22 -2.18
CA CYS A 195 8.85 -14.75 -3.51
C CYS A 195 8.47 -15.76 -4.62
N GLU A 196 8.85 -15.48 -5.88
CA GLU A 196 8.55 -16.35 -7.03
C GLU A 196 9.07 -17.79 -6.86
N SER A 197 10.17 -17.97 -6.13
CA SER A 197 10.76 -19.29 -5.80
C SER A 197 10.17 -19.89 -4.50
N GLY A 198 9.22 -19.23 -3.87
CA GLY A 198 8.67 -19.60 -2.56
C GLY A 198 9.63 -19.25 -1.42
N PHE A 199 9.49 -19.98 -0.31
CA PHE A 199 10.35 -19.83 0.86
C PHE A 199 11.56 -20.75 0.79
N SER A 200 12.74 -20.27 1.23
CA SER A 200 13.93 -21.07 1.41
C SER A 200 13.73 -22.14 2.50
N SER A 201 14.63 -23.13 2.54
CA SER A 201 14.63 -24.11 3.63
C SER A 201 14.81 -23.48 5.00
N LYS A 202 15.59 -22.39 5.09
CA LYS A 202 15.80 -21.61 6.32
C LYS A 202 14.52 -20.86 6.70
N GLU A 203 13.93 -20.11 5.78
CA GLU A 203 12.65 -19.40 5.99
C GLU A 203 11.53 -20.39 6.35
N GLY A 204 11.46 -21.54 5.67
CA GLY A 204 10.51 -22.60 5.97
C GLY A 204 10.60 -23.12 7.41
N LYS A 205 11.82 -23.25 7.97
CA LYS A 205 12.04 -23.64 9.37
C LYS A 205 11.55 -22.55 10.34
N ILE A 206 11.84 -21.28 10.06
CA ILE A 206 11.39 -20.15 10.87
C ILE A 206 9.85 -20.09 10.89
N LEU A 207 9.22 -20.38 9.76
CA LEU A 207 7.77 -20.37 9.59
C LEU A 207 7.04 -21.65 10.09
N GLN A 208 7.74 -22.63 10.66
CA GLN A 208 7.11 -23.89 11.13
C GLN A 208 6.03 -23.68 12.20
N LYS A 209 6.20 -22.65 13.03
CA LYS A 209 5.26 -22.31 14.11
C LYS A 209 4.07 -21.47 13.64
N GLN A 210 4.11 -20.97 12.42
CA GLN A 210 3.06 -20.12 11.86
C GLN A 210 1.99 -20.98 11.17
N LYS A 211 0.74 -20.49 11.19
CA LYS A 211 -0.34 -21.12 10.42
C LYS A 211 -0.12 -20.86 8.93
N LYS A 212 -0.07 -21.96 8.15
CA LYS A 212 0.12 -21.90 6.70
C LYS A 212 -1.18 -22.27 6.00
N PHE A 213 -1.50 -21.53 4.94
CA PHE A 213 -2.70 -21.68 4.14
C PHE A 213 -2.34 -21.71 2.66
N PHE A 214 -3.21 -22.28 1.85
CA PHE A 214 -3.09 -22.26 0.41
C PHE A 214 -4.44 -21.97 -0.26
N PHE A 215 -4.37 -21.54 -1.50
CA PHE A 215 -5.54 -21.40 -2.34
C PHE A 215 -5.69 -22.63 -3.25
N ARG A 216 -6.87 -23.21 -3.31
CA ARG A 216 -7.20 -24.30 -4.27
C ARG A 216 -7.36 -23.74 -5.67
N THR A 217 -6.25 -23.28 -6.26
CA THR A 217 -6.20 -22.71 -7.60
C THR A 217 -4.88 -23.03 -8.27
N ASN A 218 -4.65 -22.58 -9.50
CA ASN A 218 -3.36 -22.61 -10.14
C ASN A 218 -2.32 -21.85 -9.32
N THR A 219 -1.03 -22.14 -9.53
CA THR A 219 0.06 -21.39 -8.89
C THR A 219 -0.05 -19.91 -9.25
N LEU A 220 -0.27 -19.08 -8.23
CA LEU A 220 -0.32 -17.63 -8.39
C LEU A 220 1.09 -17.07 -8.48
N ARG A 221 1.27 -16.01 -9.26
CA ARG A 221 2.49 -15.20 -9.18
C ARG A 221 2.56 -14.50 -7.83
N ALA A 222 3.78 -14.16 -7.38
CA ALA A 222 4.01 -13.59 -6.06
C ALA A 222 3.20 -12.29 -5.83
N GLU A 223 3.13 -11.41 -6.83
CA GLU A 223 2.31 -10.19 -6.80
C GLU A 223 0.81 -10.49 -6.71
N THR A 224 0.34 -11.53 -7.39
CA THR A 224 -1.06 -11.96 -7.32
C THR A 224 -1.36 -12.59 -5.97
N ALA A 225 -0.44 -13.41 -5.46
CA ALA A 225 -0.62 -14.12 -4.18
C ALA A 225 -0.86 -13.15 -3.03
N ILE A 226 -0.03 -12.10 -2.88
CA ILE A 226 -0.20 -11.15 -1.77
C ILE A 226 -1.52 -10.37 -1.88
N ILE A 227 -1.92 -9.96 -3.08
CA ILE A 227 -3.17 -9.23 -3.31
C ILE A 227 -4.36 -10.12 -2.94
N VAL A 228 -4.41 -11.34 -3.48
CA VAL A 228 -5.51 -12.30 -3.21
C VAL A 228 -5.56 -12.68 -1.74
N SER A 229 -4.41 -12.88 -1.10
CA SER A 229 -4.34 -13.19 0.33
C SER A 229 -4.90 -12.05 1.19
N CYS A 230 -4.58 -10.82 0.86
CA CYS A 230 -5.13 -9.65 1.57
C CYS A 230 -6.65 -9.51 1.36
N ILE A 231 -7.14 -9.69 0.13
CA ILE A 231 -8.59 -9.68 -0.17
C ILE A 231 -9.30 -10.76 0.66
N ALA A 232 -8.81 -11.99 0.61
CA ALA A 232 -9.40 -13.10 1.34
C ALA A 232 -9.45 -12.84 2.85
N MET A 233 -8.35 -12.35 3.43
CA MET A 233 -8.31 -12.04 4.85
C MET A 233 -9.21 -10.86 5.22
N LYS A 234 -9.28 -9.80 4.40
CA LYS A 234 -10.23 -8.69 4.61
C LYS A 234 -11.68 -9.16 4.60
N THR A 235 -12.03 -10.06 3.67
CA THR A 235 -13.37 -10.69 3.63
C THR A 235 -13.64 -11.48 4.90
N ILE A 236 -12.69 -12.30 5.38
CA ILE A 236 -12.85 -13.12 6.58
C ILE A 236 -13.08 -12.28 7.84
N ILE A 237 -12.44 -11.13 7.95
CA ILE A 237 -12.59 -10.24 9.11
C ILE A 237 -13.68 -9.18 8.95
N GLY A 238 -14.40 -9.17 7.83
CA GLY A 238 -15.51 -8.25 7.56
C GLY A 238 -15.07 -6.82 7.20
N GLU A 239 -13.92 -6.65 6.56
CA GLU A 239 -13.44 -5.37 6.02
C GLU A 239 -13.76 -5.18 4.51
N LEU A 240 -14.30 -6.20 3.85
CA LEU A 240 -14.81 -6.20 2.46
C LEU A 240 -16.18 -6.84 2.42
#